data_a6a23b6e56c156042592ec96fb73dace
#
_entry.id   a6a23b6e56c156042592ec96fb73dace
#
_cell.length_a   1.000
_cell.length_b   1.000
_cell.length_c   1.000
_cell.angle_alpha   90.00
_cell.angle_beta   90.00
_cell.angle_gamma   90.00
#
_symmetry.space_group_name_H-M   'P 1'
#
loop_
_entity.id
_entity.type
_entity.pdbx_description
1 polymer ?
#
loop_
_entity_poly.entity_id
_entity_poly.type
_entity_poly.pdbx_seq_one_letter_code
_entity_poly.pdbx_strand_id
1 'polypeptide(L)'
;MQKVQYIALPVVRASRERVNRVMRQACLLWPQRIEQEKAEENHDGTIIFETINRLWGTDATMLQTAAGERLWLFALIDHYSNEILGWHIVPVGQGTRWAALAPVKQAVRRIFGRIEKAVCSDLALRHDWGPQYAAKAFSEELKFLGITNNPGFEHEPETNGVIERFFRTAKSEFLFLKHFNNLDHARERISSWIEDYNTQWLIGRLRNTPRATREAIEAEKASAVA
;
A
#
# COMPACT_ATOMS: atom_id res chain seq x y z
N MET A 1 -0.82 -33.56 -9.72
CA MET A 1 -0.26 -32.20 -9.67
C MET A 1 -0.03 -31.74 -11.10
N GLN A 2 -0.97 -30.98 -11.65
CA GLN A 2 -0.80 -30.37 -12.97
C GLN A 2 -0.03 -29.06 -12.81
N LYS A 3 1.16 -28.99 -13.42
CA LYS A 3 1.93 -27.74 -13.57
C LYS A 3 1.14 -26.82 -14.51
N VAL A 4 0.65 -25.71 -13.99
CA VAL A 4 0.14 -24.62 -14.81
C VAL A 4 1.34 -24.02 -15.55
N GLN A 5 1.46 -24.34 -16.83
CA GLN A 5 2.42 -23.65 -17.71
C GLN A 5 1.91 -22.24 -17.96
N TYR A 6 2.62 -21.25 -17.42
CA TYR A 6 2.44 -19.87 -17.86
C TYR A 6 2.95 -19.73 -19.29
N ILE A 7 2.02 -19.64 -20.23
CA ILE A 7 2.35 -19.26 -21.61
C ILE A 7 2.71 -17.78 -21.54
N ALA A 8 3.98 -17.44 -21.78
CA ALA A 8 4.39 -16.07 -21.98
C ALA A 8 3.67 -15.52 -23.23
N LEU A 9 2.64 -14.71 -22.99
CA LEU A 9 1.95 -14.04 -24.10
C LEU A 9 2.91 -13.04 -24.75
N PRO A 10 2.94 -12.97 -26.10
CA PRO A 10 3.80 -12.02 -26.78
C PRO A 10 3.43 -10.60 -26.33
N VAL A 11 4.43 -9.78 -26.03
CA VAL A 11 4.24 -8.37 -25.71
C VAL A 11 3.71 -7.65 -26.95
N VAL A 12 2.42 -7.37 -26.97
CA VAL A 12 1.79 -6.61 -28.03
C VAL A 12 1.96 -5.11 -27.76
N ARG A 13 2.77 -4.42 -28.55
CA ARG A 13 2.85 -2.95 -28.49
C ARG A 13 1.59 -2.37 -29.15
N ALA A 14 0.75 -1.75 -28.36
CA ALA A 14 -0.46 -1.07 -28.83
C ALA A 14 -0.57 0.32 -28.18
N SER A 15 -1.11 1.30 -28.92
CA SER A 15 -1.40 2.62 -28.34
C SER A 15 -2.56 2.51 -27.33
N ARG A 16 -2.61 3.45 -26.40
CA ARG A 16 -3.70 3.54 -25.41
C ARG A 16 -5.07 3.60 -26.08
N GLU A 17 -5.19 4.34 -27.17
CA GLU A 17 -6.44 4.51 -27.93
C GLU A 17 -6.89 3.18 -28.55
N ARG A 18 -5.93 2.41 -29.07
CA ARG A 18 -6.22 1.08 -29.65
C ARG A 18 -6.70 0.10 -28.59
N VAL A 19 -6.03 0.07 -27.43
CA VAL A 19 -6.44 -0.76 -26.29
C VAL A 19 -7.83 -0.37 -25.82
N ASN A 20 -8.10 0.92 -25.58
CA ASN A 20 -9.40 1.41 -25.15
C ASN A 20 -10.53 1.06 -26.15
N ARG A 21 -10.25 1.16 -27.45
CA ARG A 21 -11.22 0.80 -28.48
C ARG A 21 -11.59 -0.67 -28.42
N VAL A 22 -10.59 -1.55 -28.33
CA VAL A 22 -10.80 -3.00 -28.25
C VAL A 22 -11.56 -3.37 -26.97
N MET A 23 -11.17 -2.81 -25.82
CA MET A 23 -11.84 -3.05 -24.54
C MET A 23 -13.30 -2.57 -24.57
N ARG A 24 -13.57 -1.42 -25.20
CA ARG A 24 -14.94 -0.90 -25.38
C ARG A 24 -15.79 -1.83 -26.24
N GLN A 25 -15.25 -2.29 -27.36
CA GLN A 25 -15.95 -3.22 -28.27
C GLN A 25 -16.23 -4.57 -27.60
N ALA A 26 -15.34 -5.02 -26.71
CA ALA A 26 -15.49 -6.24 -25.95
C ALA A 26 -16.31 -6.08 -24.66
N CYS A 27 -16.88 -4.89 -24.40
CA CYS A 27 -17.59 -4.56 -23.14
C CYS A 27 -16.78 -4.82 -21.88
N LEU A 28 -15.46 -4.68 -21.95
CA LEU A 28 -14.51 -4.89 -20.84
C LEU A 28 -14.19 -3.59 -20.07
N LEU A 29 -14.70 -2.44 -20.54
CA LEU A 29 -14.55 -1.19 -19.80
C LEU A 29 -15.62 -1.12 -18.71
N TRP A 30 -15.18 -0.77 -17.51
CA TRP A 30 -16.11 -0.43 -16.45
C TRP A 30 -17.01 0.73 -16.87
N PRO A 31 -18.34 0.73 -16.57
CA PRO A 31 -19.19 1.89 -16.85
C PRO A 31 -18.56 3.15 -16.24
N GLN A 32 -18.37 4.18 -17.05
CA GLN A 32 -17.88 5.45 -16.51
C GLN A 32 -18.88 5.89 -15.43
N ARG A 33 -18.41 6.07 -14.21
CA ARG A 33 -19.18 6.82 -13.22
C ARG A 33 -19.47 8.18 -13.85
N ILE A 34 -20.74 8.54 -13.91
CA ILE A 34 -21.13 9.92 -14.19
C ILE A 34 -20.43 10.74 -13.12
N GLU A 35 -19.43 11.52 -13.53
CA GLU A 35 -18.80 12.48 -12.63
C GLU A 35 -19.89 13.43 -12.17
N GLN A 36 -20.31 13.29 -10.92
CA GLN A 36 -20.98 14.40 -10.25
C GLN A 36 -19.98 15.55 -10.24
N GLU A 37 -20.38 16.70 -10.76
CA GLU A 37 -19.60 17.92 -10.65
C GLU A 37 -19.13 18.07 -9.21
N LYS A 38 -17.85 17.85 -9.00
CA LYS A 38 -17.21 18.18 -7.72
C LYS A 38 -17.26 19.68 -7.62
N ALA A 39 -17.92 20.21 -6.60
CA ALA A 39 -17.71 21.57 -6.17
C ALA A 39 -16.19 21.81 -6.13
N GLU A 40 -15.72 22.94 -6.65
CA GLU A 40 -14.33 23.37 -6.53
C GLU A 40 -13.98 23.53 -5.04
N GLU A 41 -13.53 22.43 -4.43
CA GLU A 41 -12.86 22.51 -3.14
C GLU A 41 -11.45 23.03 -3.42
N ASN A 42 -11.16 24.21 -2.91
CA ASN A 42 -9.81 24.77 -2.88
C ASN A 42 -8.91 23.84 -2.09
N HIS A 43 -8.19 22.95 -2.80
CA HIS A 43 -7.19 22.07 -2.20
C HIS A 43 -5.93 22.85 -1.89
N ASP A 44 -5.87 23.35 -0.67
CA ASP A 44 -4.65 23.87 -0.07
C ASP A 44 -3.72 22.67 0.26
N GLY A 45 -2.83 22.38 -0.70
CA GLY A 45 -1.60 21.68 -0.37
C GLY A 45 -1.66 20.18 -0.13
N THR A 46 -1.74 19.38 -1.19
CA THR A 46 -1.17 18.00 -1.12
C THR A 46 0.31 18.14 -0.77
N ILE A 47 0.71 17.72 0.43
CA ILE A 47 2.13 17.66 0.83
C ILE A 47 2.79 16.59 -0.04
N ILE A 48 3.44 17.02 -1.12
CA ILE A 48 4.20 16.15 -2.01
C ILE A 48 5.60 16.01 -1.42
N PHE A 49 5.88 14.84 -0.86
CA PHE A 49 7.26 14.51 -0.49
C PHE A 49 8.04 14.19 -1.76
N GLU A 50 9.21 14.80 -1.92
CA GLU A 50 10.02 14.70 -3.14
C GLU A 50 10.91 13.45 -3.18
N THR A 51 10.92 12.64 -2.12
CA THR A 51 11.79 11.45 -2.05
C THR A 51 11.19 10.36 -1.13
N ILE A 52 11.73 9.15 -1.26
CA ILE A 52 11.38 7.99 -0.44
C ILE A 52 11.79 8.17 1.03
N ASN A 53 11.09 7.45 1.92
CA ASN A 53 11.37 7.38 3.37
C ASN A 53 11.25 8.73 4.11
N ARG A 54 10.39 9.62 3.64
CA ARG A 54 10.00 10.86 4.34
C ARG A 54 8.64 10.75 5.00
N LEU A 55 7.70 10.13 4.29
CA LEU A 55 6.37 9.85 4.82
C LEU A 55 5.97 8.42 4.46
N TRP A 56 5.65 7.65 5.48
CA TRP A 56 4.95 6.40 5.34
C TRP A 56 3.48 6.57 5.73
N GLY A 57 2.60 5.79 5.08
CA GLY A 57 1.19 5.69 5.45
C GLY A 57 0.86 4.28 5.90
N THR A 58 0.06 4.15 6.95
CA THR A 58 -0.46 2.85 7.38
C THR A 58 -1.97 2.92 7.57
N ASP A 59 -2.63 1.81 7.27
CA ASP A 59 -4.07 1.65 7.42
C ASP A 59 -4.41 0.16 7.48
N ALA A 60 -5.65 -0.17 7.79
CA ALA A 60 -6.13 -1.54 7.88
C ALA A 60 -7.44 -1.74 7.13
N THR A 61 -7.61 -2.91 6.55
CA THR A 61 -8.87 -3.33 5.95
C THR A 61 -9.30 -4.71 6.44
N MET A 62 -10.59 -4.98 6.39
CA MET A 62 -11.15 -6.27 6.79
C MET A 62 -11.45 -7.11 5.58
N LEU A 63 -11.20 -8.41 5.69
CA LEU A 63 -11.62 -9.42 4.74
C LEU A 63 -12.20 -10.62 5.48
N GLN A 64 -12.88 -11.49 4.73
CA GLN A 64 -13.51 -12.69 5.30
C GLN A 64 -13.05 -13.93 4.52
N THR A 65 -12.80 -15.02 5.25
CA THR A 65 -12.51 -16.33 4.66
C THR A 65 -13.81 -17.04 4.25
N ALA A 66 -13.69 -18.08 3.43
CA ALA A 66 -14.81 -18.93 3.05
C ALA A 66 -15.47 -19.66 4.25
N ALA A 67 -14.69 -19.86 5.32
CA ALA A 67 -15.20 -20.40 6.59
C ALA A 67 -15.90 -19.35 7.46
N GLY A 68 -16.02 -18.11 7.00
CA GLY A 68 -16.67 -17.02 7.73
C GLY A 68 -15.77 -16.30 8.76
N GLU A 69 -14.51 -16.69 8.88
CA GLU A 69 -13.56 -16.03 9.77
C GLU A 69 -13.22 -14.62 9.23
N ARG A 70 -13.32 -13.60 10.07
CA ARG A 70 -12.96 -12.23 9.74
C ARG A 70 -11.52 -11.94 10.11
N LEU A 71 -10.79 -11.34 9.17
CA LEU A 71 -9.37 -11.04 9.28
C LEU A 71 -9.11 -9.54 9.10
N TRP A 72 -8.18 -8.99 9.87
CA TRP A 72 -7.59 -7.67 9.63
C TRP A 72 -6.33 -7.81 8.78
N LEU A 73 -6.26 -7.05 7.69
CA LEU A 73 -5.04 -6.83 6.90
C LEU A 73 -4.56 -5.41 7.17
N PHE A 74 -3.42 -5.30 7.85
CA PHE A 74 -2.68 -4.06 8.05
C PHE A 74 -1.63 -3.93 6.95
N ALA A 75 -1.45 -2.74 6.40
CA ALA A 75 -0.41 -2.48 5.40
C ALA A 75 0.27 -1.14 5.68
N LEU A 76 1.53 -1.03 5.25
CA LEU A 76 2.32 0.18 5.32
C LEU A 76 2.94 0.46 3.96
N ILE A 77 2.76 1.68 3.49
CA ILE A 77 3.17 2.16 2.16
C ILE A 77 4.09 3.37 2.27
N ASP A 78 5.07 3.46 1.41
CA ASP A 78 5.84 4.68 1.20
C ASP A 78 5.06 5.64 0.29
N HIS A 79 4.86 6.88 0.72
CA HIS A 79 4.04 7.85 0.00
C HIS A 79 4.64 8.29 -1.33
N TYR A 80 5.97 8.29 -1.47
CA TYR A 80 6.62 8.68 -2.71
C TYR A 80 6.59 7.54 -3.73
N SER A 81 7.18 6.40 -3.41
CA SER A 81 7.29 5.25 -4.32
C SER A 81 6.00 4.45 -4.47
N ASN A 82 5.03 4.61 -3.56
CA ASN A 82 3.85 3.75 -3.44
C ASN A 82 4.18 2.26 -3.16
N GLU A 83 5.40 1.94 -2.73
CA GLU A 83 5.79 0.58 -2.40
C GLU A 83 5.20 0.15 -1.05
N ILE A 84 4.62 -1.04 -1.00
CA ILE A 84 4.24 -1.68 0.26
C ILE A 84 5.51 -2.21 0.91
N LEU A 85 5.88 -1.63 2.05
CA LEU A 85 7.10 -1.95 2.78
C LEU A 85 6.89 -3.00 3.87
N GLY A 86 5.67 -3.10 4.36
CA GLY A 86 5.29 -4.07 5.37
C GLY A 86 3.79 -4.32 5.36
N TRP A 87 3.40 -5.52 5.77
CA TRP A 87 1.99 -5.89 5.93
C TRP A 87 1.84 -7.00 6.98
N HIS A 88 0.64 -7.10 7.55
CA HIS A 88 0.35 -8.11 8.55
C HIS A 88 -1.11 -8.50 8.51
N ILE A 89 -1.42 -9.80 8.65
CA ILE A 89 -2.78 -10.31 8.67
C ILE A 89 -3.03 -11.16 9.91
N VAL A 90 -4.14 -10.87 10.59
CA VAL A 90 -4.53 -11.55 11.82
C VAL A 90 -6.05 -11.70 11.91
N PRO A 91 -6.58 -12.67 12.67
CA PRO A 91 -7.99 -12.70 13.06
C PRO A 91 -8.42 -11.40 13.73
N VAL A 92 -9.68 -11.00 13.53
CA VAL A 92 -10.22 -9.72 14.08
C VAL A 92 -10.00 -9.59 15.57
N GLY A 93 -10.13 -10.68 16.35
CA GLY A 93 -9.86 -10.68 17.80
C GLY A 93 -8.40 -10.37 18.18
N GLN A 94 -7.47 -10.45 17.24
CA GLN A 94 -6.05 -10.16 17.42
C GLN A 94 -5.62 -8.82 16.79
N GLY A 95 -6.56 -8.03 16.26
CA GLY A 95 -6.34 -6.72 15.64
C GLY A 95 -5.95 -5.63 16.64
N THR A 96 -4.87 -5.86 17.39
CA THR A 96 -4.37 -4.97 18.44
C THR A 96 -3.36 -3.96 17.92
N ARG A 97 -2.93 -3.02 18.78
CA ARG A 97 -1.79 -2.13 18.51
C ARG A 97 -0.51 -2.86 18.05
N TRP A 98 -0.29 -4.07 18.53
CA TRP A 98 0.88 -4.87 18.14
C TRP A 98 0.76 -5.39 16.70
N ALA A 99 -0.46 -5.72 16.27
CA ALA A 99 -0.73 -6.07 14.88
C ALA A 99 -0.53 -4.86 13.96
N ALA A 100 -0.94 -3.66 14.37
CA ALA A 100 -0.71 -2.41 13.64
C ALA A 100 0.79 -2.03 13.57
N LEU A 101 1.58 -2.35 14.61
CA LEU A 101 3.04 -2.12 14.62
C LEU A 101 3.83 -3.14 13.78
N ALA A 102 3.28 -4.31 13.50
CA ALA A 102 4.00 -5.34 12.77
C ALA A 102 4.47 -4.87 11.37
N PRO A 103 3.64 -4.21 10.52
CA PRO A 103 4.08 -3.64 9.26
C PRO A 103 5.18 -2.58 9.42
N VAL A 104 5.10 -1.75 10.47
CA VAL A 104 6.11 -0.73 10.77
C VAL A 104 7.46 -1.38 11.06
N LYS A 105 7.48 -2.38 11.93
CA LYS A 105 8.72 -3.11 12.27
C LYS A 105 9.31 -3.87 11.08
N GLN A 106 8.46 -4.42 10.18
CA GLN A 106 8.92 -5.03 8.94
C GLN A 106 9.59 -4.00 8.03
N ALA A 107 8.95 -2.84 7.84
CA ALA A 107 9.46 -1.76 7.01
C ALA A 107 10.80 -1.23 7.57
N VAL A 108 10.88 -0.99 8.89
CA VAL A 108 12.12 -0.53 9.54
C VAL A 108 13.25 -1.53 9.35
N ARG A 109 13.02 -2.83 9.56
CA ARG A 109 14.04 -3.86 9.32
C ARG A 109 14.50 -3.89 7.86
N ARG A 110 13.54 -3.79 6.93
CA ARG A 110 13.84 -3.84 5.49
C ARG A 110 14.68 -2.65 5.03
N ILE A 111 14.33 -1.44 5.49
CA ILE A 111 14.94 -0.19 5.00
C ILE A 111 16.22 0.18 5.78
N PHE A 112 16.21 0.00 7.10
CA PHE A 112 17.32 0.41 7.98
C PHE A 112 18.15 -0.78 8.49
N GLY A 113 17.78 -2.02 8.16
CA GLY A 113 18.50 -3.24 8.52
C GLY A 113 18.33 -3.69 9.99
N ARG A 114 17.88 -2.81 10.88
CA ARG A 114 17.83 -3.05 12.34
C ARG A 114 16.66 -2.33 13.00
N ILE A 115 16.31 -2.77 14.19
CA ILE A 115 15.33 -2.10 15.06
C ILE A 115 16.08 -1.61 16.29
N GLU A 116 16.33 -0.32 16.36
CA GLU A 116 17.00 0.31 17.48
C GLU A 116 16.49 1.74 17.69
N LYS A 117 16.88 2.36 18.81
CA LYS A 117 16.46 3.70 19.16
C LYS A 117 16.91 4.72 18.11
N ALA A 118 15.96 5.56 17.67
CA ALA A 118 16.18 6.67 16.73
C ALA A 118 16.80 6.27 15.37
N VAL A 119 16.57 5.01 14.91
CA VAL A 119 17.09 4.53 13.64
C VAL A 119 16.42 5.19 12.42
N CYS A 120 15.20 5.74 12.59
CA CYS A 120 14.38 6.34 11.53
C CYS A 120 14.33 7.87 11.67
N SER A 121 15.47 8.56 11.55
CA SER A 121 15.47 10.03 11.54
C SER A 121 14.74 10.58 10.30
N ASP A 122 14.05 11.72 10.47
CA ASP A 122 13.34 12.45 9.40
C ASP A 122 12.21 11.69 8.70
N LEU A 123 11.72 10.61 9.30
CA LEU A 123 10.59 9.83 8.84
C LEU A 123 9.33 10.16 9.65
N ALA A 124 8.23 10.43 8.95
CA ALA A 124 6.90 10.54 9.56
C ALA A 124 6.04 9.33 9.18
N LEU A 125 5.17 8.91 10.11
CA LEU A 125 4.16 7.89 9.85
C LEU A 125 2.77 8.50 9.94
N ARG A 126 2.01 8.38 8.87
CA ARG A 126 0.59 8.78 8.81
C ARG A 126 -0.32 7.59 9.02
N HIS A 127 -1.38 7.80 9.80
CA HIS A 127 -2.41 6.79 10.06
C HIS A 127 -3.74 7.48 10.37
N ASP A 128 -4.82 6.73 10.37
CA ASP A 128 -6.14 7.18 10.84
C ASP A 128 -6.22 7.20 12.38
N TRP A 129 -7.39 7.58 12.90
CA TRP A 129 -7.67 7.63 14.34
C TRP A 129 -8.21 6.29 14.88
N GLY A 130 -7.96 5.18 14.20
CA GLY A 130 -8.35 3.85 14.69
C GLY A 130 -7.79 3.56 16.09
N PRO A 131 -8.54 2.84 16.95
CA PRO A 131 -8.15 2.60 18.35
C PRO A 131 -6.79 1.89 18.51
N GLN A 132 -6.36 1.11 17.52
CA GLN A 132 -5.06 0.45 17.49
C GLN A 132 -3.91 1.46 17.34
N TYR A 133 -4.13 2.56 16.62
CA TYR A 133 -3.15 3.63 16.40
C TYR A 133 -3.18 4.69 17.51
N ALA A 134 -4.34 4.93 18.11
CA ALA A 134 -4.50 5.85 19.25
C ALA A 134 -3.88 5.32 20.56
N ALA A 135 -3.48 4.06 20.61
CA ALA A 135 -2.90 3.45 21.80
C ALA A 135 -1.55 4.08 22.14
N LYS A 136 -1.36 4.49 23.41
CA LYS A 136 -0.11 5.08 23.92
C LYS A 136 1.14 4.27 23.56
N ALA A 137 1.08 2.95 23.67
CA ALA A 137 2.19 2.07 23.32
C ALA A 137 2.55 2.11 21.82
N PHE A 138 1.60 2.42 20.91
CA PHE A 138 1.90 2.64 19.51
C PHE A 138 2.76 3.89 19.33
N SER A 139 2.34 5.01 19.89
CA SER A 139 3.09 6.28 19.84
C SER A 139 4.47 6.18 20.54
N GLU A 140 4.57 5.46 21.65
CA GLU A 140 5.83 5.21 22.35
C GLU A 140 6.82 4.42 21.50
N GLU A 141 6.34 3.41 20.75
CA GLU A 141 7.19 2.63 19.85
C GLU A 141 7.65 3.46 18.65
N LEU A 142 6.79 4.30 18.05
CA LEU A 142 7.20 5.22 16.99
C LEU A 142 8.28 6.19 17.50
N LYS A 143 8.10 6.76 18.70
CA LYS A 143 9.09 7.64 19.34
C LYS A 143 10.41 6.92 19.59
N PHE A 144 10.37 5.66 20.04
CA PHE A 144 11.57 4.85 20.21
C PHE A 144 12.33 4.71 18.90
N LEU A 145 11.63 4.42 17.81
CA LEU A 145 12.23 4.26 16.47
C LEU A 145 12.70 5.59 15.86
N GLY A 146 12.33 6.75 16.41
CA GLY A 146 12.62 8.06 15.85
C GLY A 146 11.64 8.48 14.75
N ILE A 147 10.49 7.81 14.64
CA ILE A 147 9.44 8.13 13.66
C ILE A 147 8.52 9.20 14.24
N THR A 148 8.33 10.28 13.49
CA THR A 148 7.36 11.32 13.86
C THR A 148 5.94 10.78 13.67
N ASN A 149 5.17 10.75 14.76
CA ASN A 149 3.77 10.38 14.70
C ASN A 149 2.97 11.53 14.06
N ASN A 150 2.35 11.28 12.89
CA ASN A 150 1.60 12.27 12.12
C ASN A 150 0.19 11.72 11.82
N PRO A 151 -0.72 11.70 12.82
CA PRO A 151 -2.09 11.29 12.56
C PRO A 151 -2.72 12.23 11.53
N GLY A 152 -3.52 11.67 10.62
CA GLY A 152 -4.33 12.46 9.68
C GLY A 152 -5.22 13.46 10.44
N PHE A 153 -5.55 14.60 9.83
CA PHE A 153 -6.48 15.54 10.45
C PHE A 153 -7.87 14.89 10.58
N GLU A 154 -8.53 15.12 11.72
CA GLU A 154 -9.77 14.43 12.12
C GLU A 154 -10.95 14.65 11.13
N HIS A 155 -10.85 15.60 10.20
CA HIS A 155 -11.86 15.93 9.20
C HIS A 155 -11.31 16.09 7.76
N GLU A 156 -10.08 15.69 7.50
CA GLU A 156 -9.48 15.74 6.15
C GLU A 156 -9.15 14.33 5.64
N PRO A 157 -10.11 13.63 5.00
CA PRO A 157 -9.91 12.27 4.49
C PRO A 157 -8.81 12.19 3.41
N GLU A 158 -8.41 13.31 2.80
CA GLU A 158 -7.42 13.32 1.72
C GLU A 158 -5.97 13.08 2.19
N THR A 159 -5.72 13.20 3.50
CA THR A 159 -4.36 13.12 4.04
C THR A 159 -3.73 11.73 3.95
N ASN A 160 -4.52 10.65 3.86
CA ASN A 160 -4.04 9.26 3.74
C ASN A 160 -4.31 8.63 2.36
N GLY A 161 -4.59 9.46 1.35
CA GLY A 161 -5.06 9.04 0.03
C GLY A 161 -4.18 8.03 -0.72
N VAL A 162 -2.89 7.89 -0.37
CA VAL A 162 -1.99 6.93 -1.01
C VAL A 162 -2.33 5.51 -0.56
N ILE A 163 -2.42 5.24 0.76
CA ILE A 163 -2.76 3.92 1.28
C ILE A 163 -4.23 3.57 1.00
N GLU A 164 -5.14 4.56 1.03
CA GLU A 164 -6.54 4.36 0.66
C GLU A 164 -6.69 3.92 -0.80
N ARG A 165 -5.93 4.53 -1.71
CA ARG A 165 -5.90 4.14 -3.12
C ARG A 165 -5.36 2.72 -3.28
N PHE A 166 -4.30 2.36 -2.54
CA PHE A 166 -3.80 0.99 -2.51
C PHE A 166 -4.90 0.01 -2.07
N PHE A 167 -5.57 0.26 -0.95
CA PHE A 167 -6.64 -0.64 -0.49
C PHE A 167 -7.84 -0.67 -1.43
N ARG A 168 -8.17 0.43 -2.09
CA ARG A 168 -9.20 0.43 -3.14
C ARG A 168 -8.83 -0.50 -4.28
N THR A 169 -7.58 -0.43 -4.77
CA THR A 169 -7.06 -1.33 -5.79
C THR A 169 -7.02 -2.77 -5.28
N ALA A 170 -6.50 -3.00 -4.08
CA ALA A 170 -6.47 -4.33 -3.47
C ALA A 170 -7.87 -4.96 -3.37
N LYS A 171 -8.89 -4.18 -2.99
CA LYS A 171 -10.27 -4.65 -2.89
C LYS A 171 -10.86 -4.97 -4.26
N SER A 172 -10.73 -4.08 -5.24
CA SER A 172 -11.34 -4.26 -6.58
C SER A 172 -10.66 -5.34 -7.41
N GLU A 173 -9.33 -5.45 -7.32
CA GLU A 173 -8.55 -6.31 -8.23
C GLU A 173 -8.18 -7.67 -7.61
N PHE A 174 -8.31 -7.80 -6.29
CA PHE A 174 -7.84 -9.01 -5.62
C PHE A 174 -8.74 -9.48 -4.47
N LEU A 175 -8.92 -8.70 -3.39
CA LEU A 175 -9.53 -9.18 -2.15
C LEU A 175 -10.97 -9.62 -2.33
N PHE A 176 -11.77 -8.91 -3.15
CA PHE A 176 -13.18 -9.24 -3.40
C PHE A 176 -13.36 -10.27 -4.52
N LEU A 177 -12.33 -10.50 -5.33
CA LEU A 177 -12.36 -11.47 -6.44
C LEU A 177 -11.86 -12.85 -6.04
N LYS A 178 -11.25 -13.00 -4.87
CA LYS A 178 -10.63 -14.26 -4.43
C LYS A 178 -11.32 -14.82 -3.20
N HIS A 179 -11.41 -16.15 -3.16
CA HIS A 179 -11.84 -16.88 -1.98
C HIS A 179 -10.62 -17.32 -1.18
N PHE A 180 -10.61 -17.00 0.10
CA PHE A 180 -9.57 -17.41 1.05
C PHE A 180 -10.12 -18.50 1.93
N ASN A 181 -9.54 -19.71 1.90
CA ASN A 181 -10.05 -20.84 2.66
C ASN A 181 -9.88 -20.62 4.18
N ASN A 182 -8.72 -20.12 4.58
CA ASN A 182 -8.34 -19.85 5.97
C ASN A 182 -7.26 -18.74 6.01
N LEU A 183 -6.78 -18.42 7.21
CA LEU A 183 -5.75 -17.40 7.46
C LEU A 183 -4.45 -17.68 6.69
N ASP A 184 -3.97 -18.92 6.67
CA ASP A 184 -2.69 -19.28 6.03
C ASP A 184 -2.79 -19.16 4.51
N HIS A 185 -3.88 -19.60 3.91
CA HIS A 185 -4.15 -19.40 2.49
C HIS A 185 -4.29 -17.91 2.15
N ALA A 186 -4.95 -17.13 3.00
CA ALA A 186 -5.03 -15.67 2.82
C ALA A 186 -3.64 -15.03 2.88
N ARG A 187 -2.79 -15.44 3.83
CA ARG A 187 -1.42 -14.94 3.98
C ARG A 187 -0.57 -15.23 2.75
N GLU A 188 -0.58 -16.45 2.25
CA GLU A 188 0.16 -16.85 1.05
C GLU A 188 -0.27 -16.03 -0.18
N ARG A 189 -1.59 -15.93 -0.41
CA ARG A 189 -2.14 -15.23 -1.58
C ARG A 189 -1.89 -13.71 -1.52
N ILE A 190 -2.05 -13.12 -0.34
CA ILE A 190 -1.78 -11.68 -0.13
C ILE A 190 -0.28 -11.40 -0.30
N SER A 191 0.60 -12.27 0.19
CA SER A 191 2.05 -12.13 0.00
C SER A 191 2.43 -12.07 -1.48
N SER A 192 1.92 -13.03 -2.27
CA SER A 192 2.16 -13.05 -3.72
C SER A 192 1.60 -11.81 -4.41
N TRP A 193 0.38 -11.41 -4.09
CA TRP A 193 -0.25 -10.25 -4.71
C TRP A 193 0.45 -8.92 -4.37
N ILE A 194 0.92 -8.74 -3.12
CA ILE A 194 1.69 -7.54 -2.73
C ILE A 194 3.03 -7.51 -3.47
N GLU A 195 3.67 -8.65 -3.68
CA GLU A 195 4.89 -8.72 -4.48
C GLU A 195 4.63 -8.34 -5.95
N ASP A 196 3.56 -8.86 -6.56
CA ASP A 196 3.12 -8.47 -7.90
C ASP A 196 2.79 -6.97 -7.97
N TYR A 197 2.10 -6.42 -6.95
CA TYR A 197 1.83 -4.99 -6.86
C TYR A 197 3.12 -4.16 -6.82
N ASN A 198 4.08 -4.55 -6.02
CA ASN A 198 5.33 -3.83 -5.90
C ASN A 198 6.19 -3.88 -7.17
N THR A 199 6.16 -5.02 -7.90
CA THR A 199 7.10 -5.28 -9.00
C THR A 199 6.49 -5.13 -10.39
N GLN A 200 5.17 -5.22 -10.53
CA GLN A 200 4.51 -5.25 -11.85
C GLN A 200 3.43 -4.17 -12.02
N TRP A 201 2.89 -3.61 -10.91
CA TRP A 201 1.82 -2.63 -10.99
C TRP A 201 2.36 -1.26 -11.37
N LEU A 202 1.89 -0.71 -12.50
CA LEU A 202 2.32 0.62 -12.95
C LEU A 202 1.55 1.73 -12.24
N ILE A 203 2.26 2.59 -11.55
CA ILE A 203 1.72 3.80 -10.93
C ILE A 203 1.74 4.94 -11.94
N GLY A 204 0.57 5.39 -12.38
CA GLY A 204 0.46 6.38 -13.46
C GLY A 204 1.26 7.68 -13.21
N ARG A 205 1.29 8.19 -11.97
CA ARG A 205 2.07 9.36 -11.57
C ARG A 205 3.59 9.13 -11.74
N LEU A 206 4.06 7.94 -11.40
CA LEU A 206 5.50 7.59 -11.42
C LEU A 206 5.95 7.05 -12.78
N ARG A 207 5.00 6.62 -13.63
CA ARG A 207 5.26 5.92 -14.90
C ARG A 207 6.17 4.69 -14.73
N ASN A 208 6.16 4.12 -13.54
CA ASN A 208 7.01 3.01 -13.14
C ASN A 208 6.30 2.15 -12.08
N THR A 209 6.88 1.00 -11.75
CA THR A 209 6.42 0.20 -10.62
C THR A 209 6.90 0.78 -9.29
N PRO A 210 6.22 0.48 -8.17
CA PRO A 210 6.64 0.97 -6.86
C PRO A 210 8.10 0.63 -6.51
N ARG A 211 8.50 -0.62 -6.71
CA ARG A 211 9.87 -1.08 -6.42
C ARG A 211 10.90 -0.43 -7.31
N ALA A 212 10.71 -0.43 -8.61
CA ALA A 212 11.64 0.18 -9.55
C ALA A 212 11.81 1.69 -9.31
N THR A 213 10.74 2.38 -8.86
CA THR A 213 10.84 3.79 -8.44
C THR A 213 11.75 3.95 -7.24
N ARG A 214 11.61 3.09 -6.20
CA ARG A 214 12.49 3.12 -5.03
C ARG A 214 13.94 2.86 -5.41
N GLU A 215 14.20 1.79 -6.17
CA GLU A 215 15.54 1.39 -6.60
C GLU A 215 16.25 2.50 -7.40
N ALA A 216 15.54 3.20 -8.27
CA ALA A 216 16.09 4.34 -9.02
C ALA A 216 16.54 5.46 -8.08
N ILE A 217 15.73 5.84 -7.08
CA ILE A 217 16.09 6.88 -6.11
C ILE A 217 17.25 6.45 -5.21
N GLU A 218 17.30 5.19 -4.82
CA GLU A 218 18.42 4.65 -4.01
C GLU A 218 19.73 4.66 -4.80
N ALA A 219 19.67 4.32 -6.09
CA ALA A 219 20.84 4.39 -6.99
C ALA A 219 21.34 5.83 -7.20
N GLU A 220 20.42 6.79 -7.39
CA GLU A 220 20.77 8.21 -7.49
C GLU A 220 21.46 8.72 -6.22
N LYS A 221 20.91 8.38 -5.04
CA LYS A 221 21.53 8.76 -3.75
C LYS A 221 22.91 8.14 -3.54
N ALA A 222 23.08 6.87 -3.92
CA ALA A 222 24.39 6.20 -3.84
C ALA A 222 25.42 6.87 -4.75
N SER A 223 25.03 7.27 -5.96
CA SER A 223 25.90 7.96 -6.92
C SER A 223 26.26 9.39 -6.50
N ALA A 224 25.41 10.06 -5.72
CA ALA A 224 25.66 11.42 -5.23
C ALA A 224 26.63 11.47 -4.03
N VAL A 225 26.89 10.34 -3.38
CA VAL A 225 27.78 10.21 -2.20
C VAL A 225 29.18 9.68 -2.59
N ALA A 226 29.31 9.12 -3.78
CA ALA A 226 30.58 8.60 -4.33
C ALA A 226 31.38 9.69 -5.03
#